data_aaeb3e7a8c94fe9dce12797653b1c9b6
#
_entry.id   aaeb3e7a8c94fe9dce12797653b1c9b6
#
_cell.length_a   1.000
_cell.length_b   1.000
_cell.length_c   1.000
_cell.angle_alpha   90.00
_cell.angle_beta   90.00
_cell.angle_gamma   90.00
#
_symmetry.space_group_name_H-M   'P 1'
#
loop_
_entity.id
_entity.type
_entity.pdbx_description
1 polymer ?
#
loop_
_entity_poly.entity_id
_entity_poly.type
_entity_poly.pdbx_seq_one_letter_code
_entity_poly.pdbx_strand_id
1 'polypeptide(L)'
;MCAGCGGTIAVRNVLRALHEGDKAVIGNATGCLEVSTNMYPYVAYTDSYIHNAFENAGATMSGVETAYKALKKRGKVTENYKFITFGGDGGTYDIGLQSLSGAMERNHDMVYVCYDNGAYMNTGIQRSSATPMYADTTTTPVGSESNGKPQNRKDLAQIIAAHDVPYVGQTTFIKNFKDLHTKAEKAIYTPGAAFLNIMAPCPRGWRYNTPDIMEICRLGVETNYWPLFEVIEGKWIVNYEPRKKLPIEDWLVKQGRFKHLFKPGNEYLIEAFQKEVDRRWEELLTRANA
;
A
#
# COMPACT_ATOMS: atom_id res chain seq x y z
N MET A 1 -7.21 3.23 -16.19
CA MET A 1 -7.34 3.65 -14.77
C MET A 1 -8.39 4.74 -14.63
N CYS A 2 -9.05 4.86 -13.46
CA CYS A 2 -10.04 5.92 -13.22
C CYS A 2 -9.37 7.28 -13.03
N ALA A 3 -10.08 8.37 -13.35
CA ALA A 3 -9.65 9.72 -12.95
C ALA A 3 -9.57 9.79 -11.41
N GLY A 4 -8.52 10.39 -10.86
CA GLY A 4 -8.27 10.46 -9.41
C GLY A 4 -7.95 9.11 -8.75
N CYS A 5 -7.44 8.13 -9.50
CA CYS A 5 -7.02 6.86 -8.96
C CYS A 5 -5.71 6.98 -8.18
N GLY A 6 -5.73 6.67 -6.88
CA GLY A 6 -4.53 6.68 -6.03
C GLY A 6 -3.45 5.70 -6.49
N GLY A 7 -3.83 4.53 -7.01
CA GLY A 7 -2.86 3.56 -7.54
C GLY A 7 -2.01 4.12 -8.68
N THR A 8 -2.62 4.88 -9.60
CA THR A 8 -1.87 5.53 -10.69
C THR A 8 -0.89 6.58 -10.18
N ILE A 9 -1.33 7.36 -9.20
CA ILE A 9 -0.47 8.39 -8.57
C ILE A 9 0.70 7.72 -7.85
N ALA A 10 0.44 6.66 -7.08
CA ALA A 10 1.45 5.90 -6.36
C ALA A 10 2.55 5.38 -7.29
N VAL A 11 2.17 4.63 -8.32
CA VAL A 11 3.12 4.00 -9.25
C VAL A 11 3.98 5.04 -9.96
N ARG A 12 3.37 6.11 -10.47
CA ARG A 12 4.14 7.18 -11.15
C ARG A 12 5.16 7.83 -10.23
N ASN A 13 4.82 8.05 -8.95
CA ASN A 13 5.76 8.67 -8.01
C ASN A 13 6.86 7.70 -7.56
N VAL A 14 6.54 6.40 -7.42
CA VAL A 14 7.57 5.39 -7.12
C VAL A 14 8.56 5.27 -8.28
N LEU A 15 8.09 5.18 -9.52
CA LEU A 15 8.98 5.06 -10.68
C LEU A 15 9.81 6.35 -10.94
N ARG A 16 9.29 7.52 -10.56
CA ARG A 16 10.05 8.78 -10.61
C ARG A 16 11.17 8.87 -9.57
N ALA A 17 11.22 7.96 -8.62
CA ALA A 17 12.31 7.87 -7.66
C ALA A 17 13.52 7.08 -8.17
N LEU A 18 13.42 6.47 -9.36
CA LEU A 18 14.58 5.90 -10.07
C LEU A 18 15.54 7.02 -10.48
N HIS A 19 16.83 6.81 -10.26
CA HIS A 19 17.86 7.74 -10.70
C HIS A 19 18.05 7.68 -12.21
N GLU A 20 18.53 8.77 -12.78
CA GLU A 20 18.79 8.84 -14.23
C GLU A 20 19.77 7.76 -14.68
N GLY A 21 19.38 7.04 -15.73
CA GLY A 21 20.18 5.93 -16.29
C GLY A 21 19.95 4.56 -15.63
N ASP A 22 19.24 4.48 -14.52
CA ASP A 22 18.88 3.20 -13.93
C ASP A 22 17.79 2.49 -14.75
N LYS A 23 17.88 1.17 -14.79
CA LYS A 23 16.89 0.28 -15.43
C LYS A 23 16.12 -0.48 -14.35
N ALA A 24 14.86 -0.78 -14.64
CA ALA A 24 14.03 -1.57 -13.73
C ALA A 24 13.51 -2.84 -14.39
N VAL A 25 13.19 -3.83 -13.55
CA VAL A 25 12.28 -4.92 -13.87
C VAL A 25 11.04 -4.74 -13.00
N ILE A 26 9.91 -4.53 -13.67
CA ILE A 26 8.64 -4.21 -13.01
C ILE A 26 7.76 -5.46 -13.01
N GLY A 27 7.37 -5.92 -11.83
CA GLY A 27 6.37 -6.98 -11.65
C GLY A 27 5.05 -6.39 -11.16
N ASN A 28 3.94 -6.77 -11.77
CA ASN A 28 2.61 -6.40 -11.28
C ASN A 28 1.81 -7.65 -10.91
N ALA A 29 1.29 -7.67 -9.68
CA ALA A 29 0.23 -8.59 -9.32
C ALA A 29 -1.08 -8.16 -9.99
N THR A 30 -1.95 -9.13 -10.32
CA THR A 30 -3.27 -8.87 -10.90
C THR A 30 -4.03 -7.82 -10.08
N GLY A 31 -4.64 -6.87 -10.76
CA GLY A 31 -5.42 -5.78 -10.18
C GLY A 31 -5.68 -4.67 -11.19
N CYS A 32 -6.27 -3.56 -10.73
CA CYS A 32 -6.57 -2.42 -11.61
C CYS A 32 -5.32 -1.89 -12.34
N LEU A 33 -4.19 -1.86 -11.65
CA LEU A 33 -2.94 -1.38 -12.24
C LEU A 33 -2.48 -2.31 -13.34
N GLU A 34 -2.36 -3.59 -13.03
CA GLU A 34 -1.91 -4.61 -13.97
C GLU A 34 -2.79 -4.63 -15.23
N VAL A 35 -4.12 -4.80 -15.05
CA VAL A 35 -5.09 -4.86 -16.16
C VAL A 35 -5.02 -3.64 -17.09
N SER A 36 -4.70 -2.46 -16.58
CA SER A 36 -4.65 -1.23 -17.38
C SER A 36 -3.27 -0.90 -17.97
N THR A 37 -2.22 -1.65 -17.62
CA THR A 37 -0.85 -1.35 -18.04
C THR A 37 -0.20 -2.46 -18.84
N ASN A 38 -0.80 -3.66 -18.91
CA ASN A 38 -0.24 -4.84 -19.57
C ASN A 38 -0.75 -5.11 -21.01
N MET A 39 -1.45 -4.17 -21.64
CA MET A 39 -2.06 -4.39 -22.96
C MET A 39 -1.00 -4.56 -24.04
N TYR A 40 -0.55 -5.78 -24.23
CA TYR A 40 0.44 -6.10 -25.27
C TYR A 40 -0.13 -5.81 -26.69
N PRO A 41 0.65 -5.19 -27.60
CA PRO A 41 2.05 -4.77 -27.41
C PRO A 41 2.23 -3.39 -26.75
N TYR A 42 1.17 -2.73 -26.34
CA TYR A 42 1.14 -1.36 -25.80
C TYR A 42 1.28 -1.36 -24.26
N VAL A 43 2.32 -2.01 -23.75
CA VAL A 43 2.65 -2.00 -22.34
C VAL A 43 3.00 -0.57 -21.89
N ALA A 44 2.49 -0.14 -20.73
CA ALA A 44 2.63 1.24 -20.28
C ALA A 44 4.02 1.60 -19.70
N TYR A 45 4.93 0.64 -19.65
CA TYR A 45 6.28 0.78 -19.10
C TYR A 45 7.33 0.76 -20.20
N THR A 46 8.38 1.57 -20.07
CA THR A 46 9.57 1.54 -20.91
C THR A 46 10.58 0.49 -20.47
N ASP A 47 10.51 0.09 -19.21
CA ASP A 47 11.34 -0.94 -18.59
C ASP A 47 10.77 -2.35 -18.80
N SER A 48 11.56 -3.36 -18.44
CA SER A 48 11.11 -4.76 -18.48
C SER A 48 9.90 -4.98 -17.58
N TYR A 49 8.88 -5.64 -18.09
CA TYR A 49 7.62 -5.84 -17.40
C TYR A 49 7.21 -7.30 -17.31
N ILE A 50 6.74 -7.73 -16.15
CA ILE A 50 6.24 -9.09 -15.90
C ILE A 50 4.84 -9.02 -15.29
N HIS A 51 3.86 -9.57 -15.98
CA HIS A 51 2.52 -9.82 -15.47
C HIS A 51 2.51 -11.02 -14.53
N ASN A 52 1.78 -10.91 -13.43
CA ASN A 52 1.62 -11.97 -12.42
C ASN A 52 0.14 -12.13 -12.04
N ALA A 53 -0.23 -13.32 -11.57
CA ALA A 53 -1.50 -13.49 -10.86
C ALA A 53 -1.48 -12.74 -9.51
N PHE A 54 -2.59 -12.75 -8.79
CA PHE A 54 -2.73 -12.03 -7.52
C PHE A 54 -1.69 -12.43 -6.48
N GLU A 55 -1.37 -13.74 -6.41
CA GLU A 55 -0.64 -14.36 -5.31
C GLU A 55 0.87 -14.46 -5.52
N ASN A 56 1.35 -14.52 -6.76
CA ASN A 56 2.70 -14.99 -7.04
C ASN A 56 3.74 -13.91 -7.36
N ALA A 57 3.37 -12.63 -7.32
CA ALA A 57 4.28 -11.55 -7.73
C ALA A 57 5.59 -11.53 -6.89
N GLY A 58 5.52 -11.72 -5.58
CA GLY A 58 6.70 -11.82 -4.73
C GLY A 58 7.60 -13.00 -5.10
N ALA A 59 7.02 -14.18 -5.34
CA ALA A 59 7.78 -15.37 -5.73
C ALA A 59 8.39 -15.25 -7.12
N THR A 60 7.66 -14.71 -8.09
CA THR A 60 8.17 -14.47 -9.44
C THR A 60 9.39 -13.53 -9.43
N MET A 61 9.25 -12.39 -8.75
CA MET A 61 10.34 -11.41 -8.69
C MET A 61 11.54 -11.93 -7.90
N SER A 62 11.35 -12.77 -6.89
CA SER A 62 12.44 -13.50 -6.22
C SER A 62 13.23 -14.38 -7.20
N GLY A 63 12.53 -15.08 -8.09
CA GLY A 63 13.15 -15.89 -9.15
C GLY A 63 13.91 -15.05 -10.17
N VAL A 64 13.32 -13.93 -10.61
CA VAL A 64 13.94 -13.00 -11.57
C VAL A 64 15.20 -12.37 -10.99
N GLU A 65 15.15 -11.88 -9.76
CA GLU A 65 16.30 -11.30 -9.04
C GLU A 65 17.43 -12.34 -8.88
N THR A 66 17.08 -13.54 -8.48
CA THR A 66 18.05 -14.64 -8.35
C THR A 66 18.70 -15.01 -9.69
N ALA A 67 17.91 -15.09 -10.76
CA ALA A 67 18.43 -15.35 -12.10
C ALA A 67 19.34 -14.20 -12.58
N TYR A 68 18.97 -12.95 -12.34
CA TYR A 68 19.82 -11.80 -12.63
C TYR A 68 21.17 -11.87 -11.92
N LYS A 69 21.18 -12.12 -10.60
CA LYS A 69 22.43 -12.30 -9.83
C LYS A 69 23.31 -13.42 -10.41
N ALA A 70 22.72 -14.53 -10.78
CA ALA A 70 23.44 -15.64 -11.39
C ALA A 70 24.02 -15.27 -12.78
N LEU A 71 23.28 -14.57 -13.61
CA LEU A 71 23.74 -14.09 -14.93
C LEU A 71 24.83 -13.04 -14.80
N LYS A 72 24.70 -12.12 -13.86
CA LYS A 72 25.69 -11.07 -13.57
C LYS A 72 27.01 -11.69 -13.08
N LYS A 73 26.95 -12.67 -12.17
CA LYS A 73 28.13 -13.41 -11.71
C LYS A 73 28.86 -14.15 -12.85
N ARG A 74 28.12 -14.58 -13.88
CA ARG A 74 28.67 -15.22 -15.10
C ARG A 74 29.13 -14.23 -16.17
N GLY A 75 29.04 -12.94 -15.92
CA GLY A 75 29.41 -11.90 -16.89
C GLY A 75 28.45 -11.80 -18.10
N LYS A 76 27.25 -12.40 -18.02
CA LYS A 76 26.26 -12.38 -19.11
C LYS A 76 25.36 -11.14 -19.10
N VAL A 77 25.31 -10.42 -17.98
CA VAL A 77 24.61 -9.16 -17.79
C VAL A 77 25.55 -8.19 -17.11
N THR A 78 25.74 -7.02 -17.69
CA THR A 78 26.62 -5.96 -17.18
C THR A 78 25.86 -4.83 -16.52
N GLU A 79 24.66 -4.55 -16.99
CA GLU A 79 23.80 -3.48 -16.48
C GLU A 79 23.32 -3.74 -15.06
N ASN A 80 23.00 -2.66 -14.36
CA ASN A 80 22.35 -2.70 -13.05
C ASN A 80 20.84 -2.52 -13.21
N TYR A 81 20.09 -3.46 -12.62
CA TYR A 81 18.63 -3.42 -12.61
C TYR A 81 18.11 -3.27 -11.19
N LYS A 82 17.04 -2.50 -11.03
CA LYS A 82 16.21 -2.43 -9.83
C LYS A 82 14.97 -3.30 -10.01
N PHE A 83 14.60 -4.06 -8.99
CA PHE A 83 13.46 -4.97 -9.02
C PHE A 83 12.32 -4.34 -8.23
N ILE A 84 11.23 -3.94 -8.92
CA ILE A 84 10.10 -3.24 -8.32
C ILE A 84 8.83 -4.04 -8.58
N THR A 85 8.18 -4.47 -7.52
CA THR A 85 6.93 -5.22 -7.59
C THR A 85 5.77 -4.38 -7.09
N PHE A 86 4.68 -4.29 -7.85
CA PHE A 86 3.45 -3.63 -7.43
C PHE A 86 2.34 -4.64 -7.18
N GLY A 87 1.66 -4.49 -6.05
CA GLY A 87 0.47 -5.26 -5.72
C GLY A 87 -0.61 -4.39 -5.08
N GLY A 88 -1.88 -4.68 -5.37
CA GLY A 88 -3.01 -4.14 -4.60
C GLY A 88 -3.11 -4.83 -3.23
N ASP A 89 -3.87 -4.22 -2.32
CA ASP A 89 -4.02 -4.75 -0.95
C ASP A 89 -4.58 -6.17 -0.91
N GLY A 90 -5.57 -6.51 -1.73
CA GLY A 90 -6.11 -7.88 -1.77
C GLY A 90 -5.05 -8.92 -2.13
N GLY A 91 -4.27 -8.67 -3.18
CA GLY A 91 -3.16 -9.54 -3.57
C GLY A 91 -2.03 -9.58 -2.55
N THR A 92 -1.82 -8.51 -1.80
CA THR A 92 -0.67 -8.37 -0.88
C THR A 92 -0.99 -8.84 0.54
N TYR A 93 -2.13 -8.40 1.11
CA TYR A 93 -2.53 -8.70 2.50
C TYR A 93 -3.12 -10.10 2.68
N ASP A 94 -3.68 -10.66 1.61
CA ASP A 94 -4.43 -11.91 1.64
C ASP A 94 -3.71 -12.99 0.82
N ILE A 95 -4.13 -13.19 -0.43
CA ILE A 95 -3.73 -14.36 -1.21
C ILE A 95 -2.23 -14.42 -1.54
N GLY A 96 -1.54 -13.30 -1.65
CA GLY A 96 -0.10 -13.21 -1.95
C GLY A 96 0.80 -13.06 -0.73
N LEU A 97 0.25 -13.04 0.49
CA LEU A 97 1.05 -12.83 1.70
C LEU A 97 2.13 -13.90 1.88
N GLN A 98 1.84 -15.16 1.53
CA GLN A 98 2.82 -16.25 1.59
C GLN A 98 4.02 -15.99 0.66
N SER A 99 3.76 -15.61 -0.59
CA SER A 99 4.81 -15.29 -1.57
C SER A 99 5.65 -14.10 -1.12
N LEU A 100 5.00 -13.07 -0.61
CA LEU A 100 5.65 -11.88 -0.08
C LEU A 100 6.50 -12.22 1.14
N SER A 101 5.94 -12.92 2.13
CA SER A 101 6.64 -13.34 3.33
C SER A 101 7.92 -14.12 3.00
N GLY A 102 7.84 -15.10 2.08
CA GLY A 102 9.00 -15.86 1.64
C GLY A 102 10.04 -15.02 0.89
N ALA A 103 9.64 -14.00 0.12
CA ALA A 103 10.57 -13.08 -0.53
C ALA A 103 11.31 -12.19 0.49
N MET A 104 10.58 -11.69 1.49
CA MET A 104 11.12 -10.87 2.59
C MET A 104 12.08 -11.67 3.46
N GLU A 105 11.68 -12.87 3.90
CA GLU A 105 12.50 -13.76 4.73
C GLU A 105 13.83 -14.12 4.07
N ARG A 106 13.84 -14.37 2.74
CA ARG A 106 15.07 -14.65 1.99
C ARG A 106 15.87 -13.39 1.65
N ASN A 107 15.40 -12.22 2.03
CA ASN A 107 16.06 -10.93 1.82
C ASN A 107 16.46 -10.69 0.34
N HIS A 108 15.55 -10.98 -0.60
CA HIS A 108 15.77 -10.67 -2.01
C HIS A 108 15.93 -9.18 -2.23
N ASP A 109 16.92 -8.78 -3.03
CA ASP A 109 17.20 -7.37 -3.35
C ASP A 109 16.12 -6.80 -4.28
N MET A 110 14.97 -6.50 -3.71
CA MET A 110 13.78 -6.00 -4.41
C MET A 110 12.91 -5.15 -3.49
N VAL A 111 12.18 -4.20 -4.06
CA VAL A 111 11.12 -3.50 -3.36
C VAL A 111 9.75 -4.06 -3.75
N TYR A 112 8.93 -4.38 -2.75
CA TYR A 112 7.51 -4.67 -2.94
C TYR A 112 6.67 -3.48 -2.50
N VAL A 113 5.91 -2.91 -3.43
CA VAL A 113 5.06 -1.73 -3.23
C VAL A 113 3.60 -2.16 -3.21
N CYS A 114 2.96 -2.01 -2.07
CA CYS A 114 1.51 -2.18 -1.94
C CYS A 114 0.81 -0.83 -2.16
N TYR A 115 -0.03 -0.72 -3.20
CA TYR A 115 -0.98 0.38 -3.33
C TYR A 115 -2.30 0.00 -2.65
N ASP A 116 -2.39 0.34 -1.36
CA ASP A 116 -3.51 -0.03 -0.48
C ASP A 116 -4.71 0.88 -0.72
N ASN A 117 -5.76 0.34 -1.31
CA ASN A 117 -7.04 1.01 -1.50
C ASN A 117 -8.19 0.39 -0.69
N GLY A 118 -7.88 -0.57 0.17
CA GLY A 118 -8.78 -1.15 1.16
C GLY A 118 -9.87 -2.06 0.59
N ALA A 119 -9.67 -2.68 -0.58
CA ALA A 119 -10.51 -3.76 -1.12
C ALA A 119 -9.91 -4.38 -2.39
N TYR A 120 -10.40 -5.55 -2.83
CA TYR A 120 -10.23 -6.03 -4.20
C TYR A 120 -11.07 -5.16 -5.15
N MET A 121 -10.52 -4.02 -5.59
CA MET A 121 -11.30 -2.99 -6.31
C MET A 121 -11.65 -3.41 -7.73
N ASN A 122 -10.71 -4.02 -8.46
CA ASN A 122 -10.90 -4.36 -9.87
C ASN A 122 -11.98 -5.40 -10.11
N THR A 123 -12.06 -6.39 -9.23
CA THR A 123 -13.00 -7.51 -9.36
C THR A 123 -14.42 -7.18 -8.90
N GLY A 124 -14.65 -6.00 -8.34
CA GLY A 124 -15.98 -5.52 -7.94
C GLY A 124 -16.10 -5.14 -6.46
N ILE A 125 -15.02 -4.64 -5.87
CA ILE A 125 -14.99 -4.04 -4.52
C ILE A 125 -15.29 -5.08 -3.42
N GLN A 126 -14.70 -6.27 -3.52
CA GLN A 126 -14.76 -7.27 -2.46
C GLN A 126 -13.87 -6.89 -1.28
N ARG A 127 -14.26 -7.33 -0.11
CA ARG A 127 -13.51 -7.16 1.13
C ARG A 127 -12.12 -7.78 1.02
N SER A 128 -11.09 -7.04 1.45
CA SER A 128 -9.75 -7.55 1.76
C SER A 128 -9.45 -7.45 3.26
N SER A 129 -8.32 -7.99 3.70
CA SER A 129 -7.85 -7.80 5.08
C SER A 129 -7.41 -6.36 5.36
N ALA A 130 -7.10 -5.56 4.33
CA ALA A 130 -6.83 -4.13 4.44
C ALA A 130 -8.11 -3.27 4.57
N THR A 131 -9.28 -3.81 4.23
CA THR A 131 -10.55 -3.08 4.35
C THR A 131 -10.73 -2.58 5.78
N PRO A 132 -11.00 -1.28 5.98
CA PRO A 132 -11.27 -0.73 7.31
C PRO A 132 -12.49 -1.36 7.96
N MET A 133 -12.52 -1.36 9.28
CA MET A 133 -13.71 -1.73 10.04
C MET A 133 -14.92 -0.88 9.59
N TYR A 134 -16.08 -1.49 9.51
CA TYR A 134 -17.35 -0.88 9.07
C TYR A 134 -17.41 -0.38 7.63
N ALA A 135 -16.38 -0.58 6.82
CA ALA A 135 -16.48 -0.22 5.41
C ALA A 135 -17.45 -1.13 4.66
N ASP A 136 -18.33 -0.52 3.87
CA ASP A 136 -19.25 -1.20 2.96
C ASP A 136 -18.49 -1.73 1.74
N THR A 137 -18.62 -3.03 1.46
CA THR A 137 -18.08 -3.71 0.28
C THR A 137 -19.10 -4.70 -0.27
N THR A 138 -18.87 -5.24 -1.47
CA THR A 138 -19.80 -6.20 -2.08
C THR A 138 -19.88 -7.53 -1.33
N THR A 139 -18.85 -7.90 -0.56
CA THR A 139 -18.84 -9.15 0.24
C THR A 139 -19.01 -8.92 1.75
N THR A 140 -19.02 -7.69 2.20
CA THR A 140 -19.44 -7.26 3.54
C THR A 140 -20.37 -6.05 3.41
N PRO A 141 -21.58 -6.26 2.86
CA PRO A 141 -22.52 -5.17 2.57
C PRO A 141 -23.11 -4.61 3.86
N VAL A 142 -23.44 -3.33 3.82
CA VAL A 142 -24.23 -2.66 4.85
C VAL A 142 -25.72 -2.92 4.62
N GLY A 143 -26.44 -3.29 5.68
CA GLY A 143 -27.88 -3.55 5.64
C GLY A 143 -28.50 -3.50 7.03
N SER A 144 -29.70 -4.10 7.18
CA SER A 144 -30.38 -4.20 8.48
C SER A 144 -29.62 -5.04 9.49
N GLU A 145 -28.90 -6.07 9.02
CA GLU A 145 -28.22 -7.07 9.86
C GLU A 145 -26.69 -6.87 9.93
N SER A 146 -26.16 -5.90 9.21
CA SER A 146 -24.70 -5.73 9.09
C SER A 146 -24.31 -4.26 8.93
N ASN A 147 -23.28 -3.86 9.67
CA ASN A 147 -22.67 -2.55 9.57
C ASN A 147 -21.39 -2.55 8.68
N GLY A 148 -21.29 -3.47 7.72
CA GLY A 148 -20.09 -3.63 6.93
C GLY A 148 -19.09 -4.60 7.56
N LYS A 149 -17.80 -4.46 7.25
CA LYS A 149 -16.75 -5.36 7.77
C LYS A 149 -16.59 -5.24 9.30
N PRO A 150 -16.77 -6.30 10.07
CA PRO A 150 -16.69 -6.23 11.54
C PRO A 150 -15.25 -6.24 12.09
N GLN A 151 -14.26 -6.74 11.32
CA GLN A 151 -12.88 -6.87 11.79
C GLN A 151 -12.06 -5.59 11.47
N ASN A 152 -11.09 -5.31 12.32
CA ASN A 152 -10.06 -4.33 12.04
C ASN A 152 -9.23 -4.71 10.80
N ARG A 153 -8.59 -3.73 10.18
CA ARG A 153 -7.63 -4.01 9.11
C ARG A 153 -6.38 -4.72 9.68
N LYS A 154 -5.78 -5.59 8.87
CA LYS A 154 -4.49 -6.20 9.18
C LYS A 154 -3.39 -5.12 9.14
N ASP A 155 -2.43 -5.16 10.04
CA ASP A 155 -1.26 -4.30 9.99
C ASP A 155 -0.13 -4.98 9.22
N LEU A 156 -0.10 -4.77 7.90
CA LEU A 156 0.87 -5.43 7.05
C LEU A 156 2.29 -4.86 7.23
N ALA A 157 2.42 -3.56 7.45
CA ALA A 157 3.73 -2.96 7.66
C ALA A 157 4.43 -3.56 8.89
N GLN A 158 3.69 -3.79 9.98
CA GLN A 158 4.21 -4.48 11.15
C GLN A 158 4.57 -5.95 10.87
N ILE A 159 3.72 -6.66 10.10
CA ILE A 159 3.98 -8.06 9.73
C ILE A 159 5.28 -8.16 8.91
N ILE A 160 5.49 -7.24 7.98
CA ILE A 160 6.70 -7.24 7.17
C ILE A 160 7.92 -6.81 7.98
N ALA A 161 7.79 -5.82 8.87
CA ALA A 161 8.87 -5.43 9.76
C ALA A 161 9.35 -6.60 10.66
N ALA A 162 8.46 -7.52 11.04
CA ALA A 162 8.81 -8.72 11.80
C ALA A 162 9.62 -9.77 11.02
N HIS A 163 9.89 -9.54 9.73
CA HIS A 163 10.84 -10.34 8.95
C HIS A 163 12.28 -9.81 9.02
N ASP A 164 12.55 -8.79 9.84
CA ASP A 164 13.85 -8.12 9.97
C ASP A 164 14.42 -7.61 8.64
N VAL A 165 13.53 -7.18 7.74
CA VAL A 165 13.94 -6.60 6.45
C VAL A 165 14.62 -5.25 6.65
N PRO A 166 15.60 -4.87 5.80
CA PRO A 166 16.32 -3.61 5.92
C PRO A 166 15.44 -2.35 5.90
N TYR A 167 14.32 -2.39 5.16
CA TYR A 167 13.46 -1.20 5.04
C TYR A 167 11.97 -1.53 4.91
N VAL A 168 11.16 -0.86 5.73
CA VAL A 168 9.71 -0.79 5.59
C VAL A 168 9.26 0.66 5.66
N GLY A 169 8.45 1.13 4.72
CA GLY A 169 7.87 2.47 4.73
C GLY A 169 6.35 2.46 4.63
N GLN A 170 5.68 3.33 5.38
CA GLN A 170 4.26 3.62 5.21
C GLN A 170 4.06 5.09 4.85
N THR A 171 3.32 5.36 3.76
CA THR A 171 3.20 6.70 3.17
C THR A 171 1.87 6.92 2.44
N THR A 172 1.64 8.15 1.98
CA THR A 172 0.56 8.55 1.08
C THR A 172 0.85 9.89 0.39
N PHE A 173 -0.14 10.46 -0.30
CA PHE A 173 0.00 11.68 -1.10
C PHE A 173 -0.27 12.94 -0.26
N ILE A 174 0.77 13.49 0.37
CA ILE A 174 0.70 14.77 1.09
C ILE A 174 1.90 15.64 0.75
N LYS A 175 1.78 16.94 1.00
CA LYS A 175 2.89 17.92 0.95
C LYS A 175 3.80 17.74 -0.27
N ASN A 176 3.24 17.90 -1.46
CA ASN A 176 3.97 17.80 -2.74
C ASN A 176 4.66 16.45 -2.95
N PHE A 177 4.10 15.37 -2.40
CA PHE A 177 4.61 13.98 -2.53
C PHE A 177 6.01 13.75 -1.93
N LYS A 178 6.56 14.69 -1.16
CA LYS A 178 7.94 14.60 -0.65
C LYS A 178 8.17 13.33 0.17
N ASP A 179 7.26 13.01 1.10
CA ASP A 179 7.37 11.82 1.94
C ASP A 179 7.35 10.54 1.08
N LEU A 180 6.40 10.44 0.15
CA LEU A 180 6.30 9.30 -0.77
C LEU A 180 7.57 9.14 -1.62
N HIS A 181 8.05 10.24 -2.21
CA HIS A 181 9.22 10.20 -3.08
C HIS A 181 10.47 9.78 -2.31
N THR A 182 10.72 10.39 -1.14
CA THR A 182 11.87 10.04 -0.29
C THR A 182 11.84 8.57 0.15
N LYS A 183 10.66 8.07 0.55
CA LYS A 183 10.51 6.67 0.97
C LYS A 183 10.64 5.70 -0.21
N ALA A 184 10.12 6.08 -1.37
CA ALA A 184 10.28 5.27 -2.59
C ALA A 184 11.76 5.16 -3.00
N GLU A 185 12.49 6.26 -2.98
CA GLU A 185 13.93 6.28 -3.25
C GLU A 185 14.68 5.39 -2.25
N LYS A 186 14.46 5.58 -0.95
CA LYS A 186 15.07 4.72 0.08
C LYS A 186 14.75 3.23 -0.15
N ALA A 187 13.49 2.89 -0.41
CA ALA A 187 13.08 1.51 -0.64
C ALA A 187 13.76 0.89 -1.86
N ILE A 188 13.92 1.64 -2.97
CA ILE A 188 14.55 1.17 -4.22
C ILE A 188 16.06 0.98 -4.07
N TYR A 189 16.70 1.82 -3.24
CA TYR A 189 18.16 1.84 -3.12
C TYR A 189 18.70 1.20 -1.85
N THR A 190 17.85 0.77 -0.93
CA THR A 190 18.26 -0.06 0.22
C THR A 190 18.65 -1.45 -0.28
N PRO A 191 19.87 -1.92 0.01
CA PRO A 191 20.26 -3.29 -0.33
C PRO A 191 19.42 -4.33 0.42
N GLY A 192 18.91 -5.33 -0.28
CA GLY A 192 18.06 -6.37 0.29
C GLY A 192 16.57 -6.09 0.10
N ALA A 193 15.74 -6.76 0.90
CA ALA A 193 14.30 -6.67 0.78
C ALA A 193 13.75 -5.36 1.36
N ALA A 194 12.92 -4.68 0.59
CA ALA A 194 12.23 -3.48 1.01
C ALA A 194 10.72 -3.57 0.76
N PHE A 195 9.95 -2.97 1.64
CA PHE A 195 8.48 -2.92 1.52
C PHE A 195 7.98 -1.48 1.65
N LEU A 196 7.07 -1.09 0.76
CA LEU A 196 6.44 0.22 0.80
C LEU A 196 4.92 0.07 0.78
N ASN A 197 4.24 0.54 1.83
CA ASN A 197 2.78 0.55 1.93
C ASN A 197 2.23 1.95 1.67
N ILE A 198 1.46 2.12 0.59
CA ILE A 198 0.98 3.42 0.15
C ILE A 198 -0.54 3.44 0.21
N MET A 199 -1.15 4.26 1.08
CA MET A 199 -2.58 4.52 1.00
C MET A 199 -2.91 5.17 -0.35
N ALA A 200 -3.69 4.46 -1.14
CA ALA A 200 -4.00 4.80 -2.52
C ALA A 200 -5.53 4.85 -2.74
N PRO A 201 -6.23 5.92 -2.31
CA PRO A 201 -7.68 5.99 -2.37
C PRO A 201 -8.25 5.65 -3.74
N CYS A 202 -9.36 4.90 -3.75
CA CYS A 202 -10.09 4.52 -4.96
C CYS A 202 -11.41 5.31 -5.04
N PRO A 203 -11.62 6.20 -6.05
CA PRO A 203 -12.81 7.03 -6.13
C PRO A 203 -14.10 6.20 -6.26
N ARG A 204 -14.02 5.04 -6.92
CA ARG A 204 -15.16 4.12 -7.08
C ARG A 204 -15.50 3.38 -5.79
N GLY A 205 -14.52 2.75 -5.18
CA GLY A 205 -14.74 1.91 -3.98
C GLY A 205 -15.01 2.74 -2.73
N TRP A 206 -14.34 3.87 -2.57
CA TRP A 206 -14.56 4.78 -1.44
C TRP A 206 -15.72 5.74 -1.66
N ARG A 207 -16.18 5.93 -2.92
CA ARG A 207 -17.32 6.77 -3.29
C ARG A 207 -17.12 8.23 -2.86
N TYR A 208 -16.02 8.84 -3.32
CA TYR A 208 -15.70 10.25 -3.13
C TYR A 208 -15.57 10.98 -4.47
N ASN A 209 -15.62 12.30 -4.45
CA ASN A 209 -15.42 13.10 -5.65
C ASN A 209 -13.94 13.09 -6.06
N THR A 210 -13.66 12.85 -7.32
CA THR A 210 -12.31 12.70 -7.87
C THR A 210 -11.30 13.78 -7.45
N PRO A 211 -11.63 15.09 -7.40
CA PRO A 211 -10.70 16.13 -6.95
C PRO A 211 -10.30 16.03 -5.48
N ASP A 212 -11.09 15.34 -4.64
CA ASP A 212 -10.92 15.32 -3.19
C ASP A 212 -9.80 14.34 -2.72
N ILE A 213 -9.14 13.64 -3.64
CA ILE A 213 -8.14 12.61 -3.29
C ILE A 213 -7.04 13.12 -2.37
N MET A 214 -6.51 14.32 -2.62
CA MET A 214 -5.43 14.90 -1.81
C MET A 214 -5.92 15.24 -0.40
N GLU A 215 -7.16 15.75 -0.29
CA GLU A 215 -7.79 16.04 0.99
C GLU A 215 -8.05 14.76 1.80
N ILE A 216 -8.52 13.69 1.15
CA ILE A 216 -8.74 12.39 1.80
C ILE A 216 -7.41 11.81 2.32
N CYS A 217 -6.34 11.93 1.55
CA CYS A 217 -5.02 11.49 2.00
C CYS A 217 -4.53 12.32 3.19
N ARG A 218 -4.70 13.65 3.13
CA ARG A 218 -4.36 14.56 4.23
C ARG A 218 -5.13 14.19 5.49
N LEU A 219 -6.44 14.05 5.39
CA LEU A 219 -7.28 13.67 6.54
C LEU A 219 -6.91 12.31 7.11
N GLY A 220 -6.58 11.32 6.27
CA GLY A 220 -6.09 10.03 6.74
C GLY A 220 -4.85 10.13 7.63
N VAL A 221 -3.95 11.07 7.30
CA VAL A 221 -2.74 11.33 8.10
C VAL A 221 -3.07 12.16 9.35
N GLU A 222 -3.82 13.27 9.21
CA GLU A 222 -4.13 14.18 10.32
C GLU A 222 -5.04 13.55 11.39
N THR A 223 -5.75 12.48 11.06
CA THR A 223 -6.56 11.69 12.01
C THR A 223 -5.79 10.53 12.65
N ASN A 224 -4.51 10.33 12.29
CA ASN A 224 -3.70 9.18 12.66
C ASN A 224 -4.25 7.81 12.17
N TYR A 225 -5.23 7.81 11.25
CA TYR A 225 -5.68 6.57 10.61
C TYR A 225 -4.57 5.94 9.76
N TRP A 226 -3.79 6.79 9.06
CA TRP A 226 -2.66 6.39 8.24
C TRP A 226 -1.40 7.15 8.63
N PRO A 227 -0.74 6.77 9.72
CA PRO A 227 0.49 7.43 10.16
C PRO A 227 1.61 7.25 9.14
N LEU A 228 2.47 8.25 9.04
CA LEU A 228 3.67 8.21 8.21
C LEU A 228 4.85 7.78 9.06
N PHE A 229 5.41 6.62 8.75
CA PHE A 229 6.54 6.06 9.47
C PHE A 229 7.45 5.23 8.57
N GLU A 230 8.63 4.95 9.06
CA GLU A 230 9.61 4.03 8.50
C GLU A 230 10.09 3.05 9.57
N VAL A 231 10.48 1.85 9.13
CA VAL A 231 11.29 0.93 9.94
C VAL A 231 12.58 0.69 9.18
N ILE A 232 13.71 1.11 9.74
CA ILE A 232 15.04 1.00 9.14
C ILE A 232 15.89 0.14 10.05
N GLU A 233 16.30 -1.03 9.57
CA GLU A 233 17.08 -1.98 10.37
C GLU A 233 16.47 -2.23 11.76
N GLY A 234 15.16 -2.47 11.80
CA GLY A 234 14.39 -2.73 13.02
C GLY A 234 14.02 -1.48 13.84
N LYS A 235 14.54 -0.30 13.52
CA LYS A 235 14.23 0.96 14.22
C LYS A 235 12.99 1.63 13.64
N TRP A 236 11.98 1.86 14.47
CA TRP A 236 10.75 2.55 14.11
C TRP A 236 10.94 4.06 14.19
N ILE A 237 10.54 4.78 13.15
CA ILE A 237 10.70 6.23 13.03
C ILE A 237 9.37 6.82 12.56
N VAL A 238 8.71 7.60 13.40
CA VAL A 238 7.53 8.37 13.03
C VAL A 238 7.99 9.63 12.28
N ASN A 239 7.60 9.75 10.99
CA ASN A 239 8.06 10.86 10.15
C ASN A 239 7.18 12.11 10.26
N TYR A 240 5.95 11.94 10.77
CA TYR A 240 5.02 13.05 10.91
C TYR A 240 4.04 12.82 12.07
N GLU A 241 3.98 13.80 12.95
CA GLU A 241 2.97 13.90 14.00
C GLU A 241 2.08 15.12 13.73
N PRO A 242 0.75 14.97 13.68
CA PRO A 242 -0.15 16.10 13.55
C PRO A 242 -0.02 17.07 14.71
N ARG A 243 0.17 18.37 14.45
CA ARG A 243 0.19 19.40 15.50
C ARG A 243 -1.12 19.45 16.29
N LYS A 244 -2.23 19.18 15.60
CA LYS A 244 -3.57 19.04 16.17
C LYS A 244 -4.20 17.82 15.49
N LYS A 245 -4.33 16.73 16.25
CA LYS A 245 -5.03 15.54 15.79
C LYS A 245 -6.49 15.89 15.48
N LEU A 246 -6.94 15.50 14.28
CA LEU A 246 -8.35 15.61 13.90
C LEU A 246 -9.12 14.35 14.33
N PRO A 247 -10.43 14.45 14.60
CA PRO A 247 -11.25 13.28 14.88
C PRO A 247 -11.36 12.41 13.61
N ILE A 248 -11.47 11.10 13.79
CA ILE A 248 -11.59 10.16 12.66
C ILE A 248 -12.83 10.42 11.80
N GLU A 249 -13.84 11.00 12.37
CA GLU A 249 -15.08 11.41 11.71
C GLU A 249 -14.82 12.28 10.48
N ASP A 250 -13.86 13.21 10.54
CA ASP A 250 -13.48 14.10 9.43
C ASP A 250 -13.02 13.33 8.20
N TRP A 251 -12.35 12.18 8.41
CA TRP A 251 -11.92 11.30 7.32
C TRP A 251 -13.06 10.40 6.84
N LEU A 252 -13.86 9.86 7.74
CA LEU A 252 -14.95 8.93 7.44
C LEU A 252 -16.06 9.60 6.60
N VAL A 253 -16.45 10.83 6.95
CA VAL A 253 -17.55 11.56 6.30
C VAL A 253 -17.28 11.83 4.82
N LYS A 254 -16.02 11.91 4.40
CA LYS A 254 -15.62 12.12 3.01
C LYS A 254 -15.85 10.92 2.10
N GLN A 255 -16.24 9.76 2.63
CA GLN A 255 -16.26 8.50 1.92
C GLN A 255 -17.65 7.84 1.99
N GLY A 256 -18.28 7.67 0.85
CA GLY A 256 -19.62 7.07 0.77
C GLY A 256 -19.71 5.63 1.30
N ARG A 257 -18.57 4.89 1.37
CA ARG A 257 -18.52 3.56 1.98
C ARG A 257 -18.76 3.55 3.49
N PHE A 258 -18.75 4.72 4.14
CA PHE A 258 -19.05 4.91 5.57
C PHE A 258 -20.34 5.71 5.83
N LYS A 259 -21.12 6.03 4.79
CA LYS A 259 -22.33 6.84 4.91
C LYS A 259 -23.30 6.36 6.00
N HIS A 260 -23.38 5.08 6.24
CA HIS A 260 -24.26 4.47 7.25
C HIS A 260 -23.85 4.80 8.69
N LEU A 261 -22.57 5.11 8.95
CA LEU A 261 -22.09 5.48 10.29
C LEU A 261 -22.70 6.82 10.78
N PHE A 262 -23.13 7.66 9.86
CA PHE A 262 -23.72 8.98 10.13
C PHE A 262 -25.25 8.95 10.23
N LYS A 263 -25.85 7.78 10.33
CA LYS A 263 -27.28 7.64 10.63
C LYS A 263 -27.50 7.74 12.15
N PRO A 264 -28.63 8.34 12.58
CA PRO A 264 -28.98 8.39 14.00
C PRO A 264 -28.93 7.01 14.65
N GLY A 265 -28.29 6.90 15.81
CA GLY A 265 -28.10 5.66 16.56
C GLY A 265 -26.85 4.85 16.19
N ASN A 266 -26.02 5.31 15.27
CA ASN A 266 -24.78 4.64 14.86
C ASN A 266 -23.52 5.35 15.39
N GLU A 267 -23.66 6.34 16.25
CA GLU A 267 -22.55 7.14 16.82
C GLU A 267 -21.51 6.25 17.51
N TYR A 268 -21.95 5.19 18.17
CA TYR A 268 -21.08 4.22 18.85
C TYR A 268 -20.09 3.50 17.90
N LEU A 269 -20.42 3.38 16.60
CA LEU A 269 -19.53 2.80 15.59
C LEU A 269 -18.36 3.75 15.28
N ILE A 270 -18.63 5.06 15.22
CA ILE A 270 -17.59 6.07 15.03
C ILE A 270 -16.68 6.11 16.25
N GLU A 271 -17.25 6.04 17.46
CA GLU A 271 -16.48 5.97 18.71
C GLU A 271 -15.59 4.72 18.76
N ALA A 272 -16.13 3.56 18.38
CA ALA A 272 -15.35 2.33 18.30
C ALA A 272 -14.21 2.42 17.28
N PHE A 273 -14.44 3.04 16.13
CA PHE A 273 -13.42 3.29 15.11
C PHE A 273 -12.33 4.22 15.65
N GLN A 274 -12.72 5.33 16.34
CA GLN A 274 -11.78 6.26 16.94
C GLN A 274 -10.87 5.56 17.99
N LYS A 275 -11.45 4.75 18.86
CA LYS A 275 -10.70 3.98 19.88
C LYS A 275 -9.65 3.07 19.25
N GLU A 276 -9.97 2.42 18.13
CA GLU A 276 -9.01 1.57 17.40
C GLU A 276 -7.88 2.39 16.76
N VAL A 277 -8.19 3.55 16.19
CA VAL A 277 -7.18 4.46 15.64
C VAL A 277 -6.23 4.94 16.73
N ASP A 278 -6.78 5.33 17.88
CA ASP A 278 -6.00 5.80 19.02
C ASP A 278 -5.08 4.70 19.56
N ARG A 279 -5.62 3.49 19.75
CA ARG A 279 -4.85 2.33 20.20
C ARG A 279 -3.66 2.03 19.28
N ARG A 280 -3.87 2.05 17.94
CA ARG A 280 -2.79 1.80 16.96
C ARG A 280 -1.74 2.90 16.95
N TRP A 281 -2.16 4.13 17.12
CA TRP A 281 -1.25 5.26 17.23
C TRP A 281 -0.33 5.14 18.46
N GLU A 282 -0.90 4.83 19.62
CA GLU A 282 -0.14 4.60 20.87
C GLU A 282 0.83 3.42 20.75
N GLU A 283 0.42 2.34 20.12
CA GLU A 283 1.30 1.20 19.84
C GLU A 283 2.47 1.58 18.93
N LEU A 284 2.23 2.40 17.90
CA LEU A 284 3.29 2.90 17.02
C LEU A 284 4.28 3.77 17.79
N LEU A 285 3.78 4.71 18.61
CA LEU A 285 4.64 5.56 19.45
C LEU A 285 5.45 4.74 20.44
N THR A 286 4.85 3.72 21.04
CA THR A 286 5.56 2.80 21.96
C THR A 286 6.74 2.12 21.27
N ARG A 287 6.55 1.64 20.04
CA ARG A 287 7.63 1.02 19.26
C ARG A 287 8.70 2.02 18.82
N ALA A 288 8.30 3.25 18.48
CA ALA A 288 9.25 4.28 18.07
C ALA A 288 10.10 4.82 19.22
N ASN A 289 9.66 4.65 20.45
CA ASN A 289 10.36 5.06 21.67
C ASN A 289 11.13 3.90 22.36
N ALA A 290 11.01 2.68 21.85
CA ALA A 290 11.72 1.51 22.37
C ALA A 290 13.11 1.37 21.74
#